data_ce0fc99c6173d7fbc534bf4ea0b52748
#
_entry.id   ce0fc99c6173d7fbc534bf4ea0b52748
#
_cell.length_a   1.000
_cell.length_b   1.000
_cell.length_c   1.000
_cell.angle_alpha   90.00
_cell.angle_beta   90.00
_cell.angle_gamma   90.00
#
_symmetry.space_group_name_H-M   'P 1'
#
loop_
_entity.id
_entity.type
_entity.pdbx_description
1 polymer ?
#
loop_
_entity_poly.entity_id
_entity_poly.type
_entity_poly.pdbx_seq_one_letter_code
_entity_poly.pdbx_strand_id
1 'polypeptide(L)'
;MKKTITIIIVVLVIAAAGVGGFFYFKKNQTVHNNDNAIGNTAGNLINGGLFCEYNDKIYFANPDDYNKLYVMNSDCTNISKINDDSVAYLNVCGNYIYYVKNNFNKSTIGMVFRGQLFGLYRCDLDGSHSKILYNDRSGAASLSG
;
A
#
# COMPACT_ATOMS: atom_id res chain seq x y z
N MET A 1 26.63 43.77 13.68
CA MET A 1 26.84 42.32 13.89
C MET A 1 25.56 41.56 14.25
N LYS A 2 24.80 41.87 15.31
CA LYS A 2 23.58 41.10 15.68
C LYS A 2 22.53 41.02 14.55
N LYS A 3 22.20 42.13 13.87
CA LYS A 3 21.22 42.15 12.75
C LYS A 3 21.65 41.27 11.56
N THR A 4 22.95 41.25 11.23
CA THR A 4 23.48 40.43 10.13
C THR A 4 23.37 38.94 10.45
N ILE A 5 23.67 38.53 11.67
CA ILE A 5 23.53 37.16 12.15
C ILE A 5 22.06 36.72 12.10
N THR A 6 21.14 37.57 12.55
CA THR A 6 19.69 37.29 12.48
C THR A 6 19.22 37.07 11.04
N ILE A 7 19.65 37.89 10.09
CA ILE A 7 19.30 37.74 8.68
C ILE A 7 19.82 36.40 8.12
N ILE A 8 21.06 36.03 8.43
CA ILE A 8 21.62 34.77 7.99
C ILE A 8 20.84 33.57 8.53
N ILE A 9 20.47 33.59 9.81
CA ILE A 9 19.68 32.54 10.43
C ILE A 9 18.29 32.42 9.73
N VAL A 10 17.62 33.54 9.50
CA VAL A 10 16.30 33.55 8.82
C VAL A 10 16.41 32.95 7.41
N VAL A 11 17.43 33.32 6.65
CA VAL A 11 17.65 32.78 5.30
C VAL A 11 17.90 31.26 5.34
N LEU A 12 18.70 30.77 6.29
CA LEU A 12 18.95 29.33 6.46
C LEU A 12 17.69 28.56 6.82
N VAL A 13 16.85 29.11 7.69
CA VAL A 13 15.56 28.49 8.06
C VAL A 13 14.61 28.40 6.86
N ILE A 14 14.51 29.46 6.08
CA ILE A 14 13.67 29.48 4.87
C ILE A 14 14.20 28.47 3.83
N ALA A 15 15.51 28.41 3.62
CA ALA A 15 16.12 27.43 2.72
C ALA A 15 15.86 25.99 3.17
N ALA A 16 16.03 25.69 4.46
CA ALA A 16 15.74 24.37 5.03
C ALA A 16 14.27 23.98 4.89
N ALA A 17 13.34 24.92 5.15
CA ALA A 17 11.91 24.71 4.98
C ALA A 17 11.54 24.47 3.50
N GLY A 18 12.15 25.20 2.57
CA GLY A 18 11.95 25.02 1.12
C GLY A 18 12.41 23.64 0.65
N VAL A 19 13.60 23.21 1.07
CA VAL A 19 14.15 21.89 0.74
C VAL A 19 13.29 20.78 1.35
N GLY A 20 12.91 20.90 2.62
CA GLY A 20 12.04 19.94 3.30
C GLY A 20 10.65 19.84 2.63
N GLY A 21 10.06 20.98 2.28
CA GLY A 21 8.79 21.05 1.56
C GLY A 21 8.86 20.41 0.18
N PHE A 22 9.95 20.62 -0.55
CA PHE A 22 10.16 19.99 -1.87
C PHE A 22 10.24 18.47 -1.79
N PHE A 23 11.02 17.93 -0.83
CA PHE A 23 11.13 16.48 -0.64
C PHE A 23 9.81 15.87 -0.17
N TYR A 24 9.09 16.54 0.73
CA TYR A 24 7.76 16.10 1.17
C TYR A 24 6.78 16.03 0.00
N PHE A 25 6.74 17.09 -0.82
CA PHE A 25 5.86 17.14 -1.99
C PHE A 25 6.21 16.04 -3.00
N LYS A 26 7.50 15.87 -3.32
CA LYS A 26 7.98 14.83 -4.25
C LYS A 26 7.65 13.43 -3.75
N LYS A 27 7.79 13.17 -2.44
CA LYS A 27 7.47 11.88 -1.83
C LYS A 27 5.97 11.54 -1.92
N ASN A 28 5.11 12.55 -1.86
CA ASN A 28 3.66 12.35 -1.86
C ASN A 28 3.01 12.43 -3.26
N GLN A 29 3.81 12.58 -4.32
CA GLN A 29 3.28 12.56 -5.68
C GLN A 29 2.84 11.16 -6.09
N THR A 30 1.66 11.08 -6.72
CA THR A 30 1.23 9.84 -7.39
C THR A 30 2.11 9.60 -8.61
N VAL A 31 2.79 8.46 -8.63
CA VAL A 31 3.55 8.00 -9.79
C VAL A 31 2.60 7.24 -10.72
N HIS A 32 2.46 7.67 -11.97
CA HIS A 32 1.66 6.94 -12.94
C HIS A 32 2.35 5.64 -13.34
N ASN A 33 1.57 4.56 -13.44
CA ASN A 33 2.08 3.31 -14.00
C ASN A 33 2.41 3.49 -15.49
N ASN A 34 3.31 2.66 -16.00
CA ASN A 34 3.52 2.52 -17.43
C ASN A 34 2.25 1.92 -18.07
N ASP A 35 1.90 2.35 -19.29
CA ASP A 35 0.72 1.87 -20.03
C ASP A 35 0.72 0.36 -20.27
N ASN A 36 1.90 -0.28 -20.21
CA ASN A 36 2.08 -1.73 -20.34
C ASN A 36 2.09 -2.48 -19.01
N ALA A 37 1.77 -1.84 -17.88
CA ALA A 37 1.76 -2.51 -16.59
C ALA A 37 0.59 -3.51 -16.53
N ILE A 38 0.91 -4.80 -16.42
CA ILE A 38 -0.07 -5.89 -16.31
C ILE A 38 -0.33 -6.16 -14.84
N GLY A 39 -1.60 -6.14 -14.43
CA GLY A 39 -2.01 -6.38 -13.06
C GLY A 39 -2.22 -7.86 -12.75
N ASN A 40 -3.23 -8.49 -13.36
CA ASN A 40 -3.60 -9.86 -13.05
C ASN A 40 -2.70 -10.89 -13.74
N THR A 41 -2.11 -11.79 -12.96
CA THR A 41 -1.47 -13.00 -13.48
C THR A 41 -2.41 -14.20 -13.32
N ALA A 42 -2.22 -15.24 -14.14
CA ALA A 42 -2.99 -16.49 -14.02
C ALA A 42 -2.88 -17.08 -12.59
N GLY A 43 -1.69 -17.05 -11.99
CA GLY A 43 -1.45 -17.52 -10.63
C GLY A 43 -2.26 -16.75 -9.60
N ASN A 44 -2.30 -15.43 -9.70
CA ASN A 44 -3.06 -14.59 -8.79
C ASN A 44 -4.58 -14.84 -8.89
N LEU A 45 -5.10 -15.01 -10.11
CA LEU A 45 -6.52 -15.31 -10.32
C LEU A 45 -6.92 -16.68 -9.76
N ILE A 46 -6.07 -17.70 -9.95
CA ILE A 46 -6.33 -19.07 -9.48
C ILE A 46 -6.34 -19.14 -7.94
N ASN A 47 -5.48 -18.40 -7.27
CA ASN A 47 -5.41 -18.40 -5.80
C ASN A 47 -6.40 -17.43 -5.12
N GLY A 48 -7.25 -16.77 -5.89
CA GLY A 48 -8.23 -15.81 -5.35
C GLY A 48 -7.61 -14.53 -4.78
N GLY A 49 -6.40 -14.18 -5.22
CA GLY A 49 -5.68 -12.99 -4.76
C GLY A 49 -5.14 -13.11 -3.33
N LEU A 50 -4.84 -14.33 -2.86
CA LEU A 50 -4.16 -14.54 -1.58
C LEU A 50 -2.66 -14.27 -1.68
N PHE A 51 -2.06 -14.54 -2.85
CA PHE A 51 -0.66 -14.35 -3.16
C PHE A 51 -0.53 -13.66 -4.52
N CYS A 52 0.35 -12.69 -4.61
CA CYS A 52 0.68 -12.02 -5.86
C CYS A 52 2.19 -11.88 -5.99
N GLU A 53 2.77 -12.50 -7.03
CA GLU A 53 4.20 -12.39 -7.33
C GLU A 53 4.44 -11.18 -8.25
N TYR A 54 5.43 -10.37 -7.89
CA TYR A 54 5.86 -9.23 -8.67
C TYR A 54 7.31 -8.85 -8.34
N ASN A 55 8.19 -8.74 -9.36
CA ASN A 55 9.60 -8.35 -9.23
C ASN A 55 10.35 -9.14 -8.14
N ASP A 56 10.35 -10.48 -8.23
CA ASP A 56 11.01 -11.40 -7.30
C ASP A 56 10.53 -11.26 -5.84
N LYS A 57 9.33 -10.70 -5.65
CA LYS A 57 8.66 -10.60 -4.37
C LYS A 57 7.28 -11.26 -4.43
N ILE A 58 6.89 -11.83 -3.31
CA ILE A 58 5.55 -12.37 -3.11
C ILE A 58 4.86 -11.51 -2.07
N TYR A 59 3.78 -10.85 -2.48
CA TYR A 59 2.87 -10.10 -1.61
C TYR A 59 1.73 -11.01 -1.21
N PHE A 60 1.38 -11.03 0.08
CA PHE A 60 0.37 -11.96 0.55
C PHE A 60 -0.41 -11.46 1.77
N ALA A 61 -1.60 -12.03 1.95
CA ALA A 61 -2.39 -11.86 3.14
C ALA A 61 -1.94 -12.91 4.18
N ASN A 62 -1.32 -12.48 5.28
CA ASN A 62 -0.81 -13.41 6.30
C ASN A 62 -1.94 -13.90 7.22
N PRO A 63 -2.34 -15.18 7.17
CA PRO A 63 -3.42 -15.71 7.98
C PRO A 63 -3.08 -15.72 9.49
N ASP A 64 -1.81 -15.81 9.84
CA ASP A 64 -1.37 -15.82 11.25
C ASP A 64 -1.43 -14.43 11.90
N ASP A 65 -1.51 -13.36 11.08
CA ASP A 65 -1.71 -11.97 11.54
C ASP A 65 -2.98 -11.35 10.92
N TYR A 66 -4.12 -12.03 11.03
CA TYR A 66 -5.43 -11.51 10.61
C TYR A 66 -5.51 -11.07 9.14
N ASN A 67 -4.82 -11.78 8.25
CA ASN A 67 -4.70 -11.47 6.84
C ASN A 67 -4.14 -10.07 6.54
N LYS A 68 -3.26 -9.56 7.39
CA LYS A 68 -2.55 -8.31 7.10
C LYS A 68 -1.61 -8.47 5.92
N LEU A 69 -1.30 -7.35 5.30
CA LEU A 69 -0.46 -7.30 4.11
C LEU A 69 1.01 -7.52 4.45
N TYR A 70 1.59 -8.56 3.88
CA TYR A 70 2.98 -8.97 4.02
C TYR A 70 3.67 -9.09 2.68
N VAL A 71 5.00 -9.10 2.72
CA VAL A 71 5.87 -9.38 1.58
C VAL A 71 6.99 -10.34 1.99
N MET A 72 7.43 -11.16 1.06
CA MET A 72 8.62 -12.01 1.18
C MET A 72 9.35 -12.06 -0.16
N ASN A 73 10.56 -12.58 -0.17
CA ASN A 73 11.25 -12.93 -1.40
C ASN A 73 10.58 -14.12 -2.08
N SER A 74 10.81 -14.32 -3.38
CA SER A 74 10.30 -15.47 -4.13
C SER A 74 10.83 -16.81 -3.64
N ASP A 75 11.98 -16.81 -2.93
CA ASP A 75 12.54 -17.98 -2.25
C ASP A 75 11.97 -18.21 -0.83
N CYS A 76 10.88 -17.53 -0.48
CA CYS A 76 10.22 -17.57 0.82
C CYS A 76 11.06 -17.03 2.00
N THR A 77 12.12 -16.28 1.74
CA THR A 77 12.93 -15.62 2.78
C THR A 77 12.48 -14.17 3.01
N ASN A 78 13.01 -13.55 4.07
CA ASN A 78 12.82 -12.12 4.39
C ASN A 78 11.34 -11.70 4.49
N ILE A 79 10.55 -12.49 5.19
CA ILE A 79 9.13 -12.19 5.45
C ILE A 79 9.03 -10.93 6.30
N SER A 80 8.28 -9.95 5.84
CA SER A 80 8.03 -8.70 6.56
C SER A 80 6.63 -8.17 6.36
N LYS A 81 6.10 -7.52 7.38
CA LYS A 81 4.80 -6.84 7.31
C LYS A 81 4.93 -5.52 6.56
N ILE A 82 4.03 -5.26 5.63
CA ILE A 82 3.96 -4.02 4.85
C ILE A 82 3.10 -2.98 5.57
N ASN A 83 1.88 -3.36 5.96
CA ASN A 83 0.98 -2.48 6.71
C ASN A 83 0.01 -3.29 7.59
N ASP A 84 -0.83 -2.59 8.35
CA ASP A 84 -1.80 -3.19 9.26
C ASP A 84 -3.19 -3.41 8.66
N ASP A 85 -3.36 -3.14 7.38
CA ASP A 85 -4.62 -3.43 6.70
C ASP A 85 -4.81 -4.94 6.54
N SER A 86 -5.96 -5.44 6.95
CA SER A 86 -6.41 -6.79 6.65
C SER A 86 -6.89 -6.81 5.20
N VAL A 87 -6.29 -7.64 4.36
CA VAL A 87 -6.43 -7.58 2.92
C VAL A 87 -7.01 -8.86 2.31
N ALA A 88 -7.70 -8.68 1.20
CA ALA A 88 -8.19 -9.75 0.33
C ALA A 88 -8.10 -9.31 -1.13
N TYR A 89 -8.10 -10.25 -2.04
CA TYR A 89 -8.05 -10.00 -3.50
C TYR A 89 -6.87 -9.12 -3.90
N LEU A 90 -5.68 -9.51 -3.43
CA LEU A 90 -4.43 -8.82 -3.71
C LEU A 90 -4.11 -8.84 -5.20
N ASN A 91 -3.65 -7.71 -5.69
CA ASN A 91 -3.10 -7.56 -7.03
C ASN A 91 -1.98 -6.52 -7.02
N VAL A 92 -0.91 -6.77 -7.76
CA VAL A 92 0.17 -5.81 -7.93
C VAL A 92 0.23 -5.39 -9.39
N CYS A 93 0.17 -4.09 -9.64
CA CYS A 93 0.27 -3.53 -10.99
C CYS A 93 1.21 -2.33 -10.97
N GLY A 94 2.36 -2.46 -11.62
CA GLY A 94 3.36 -1.41 -11.70
C GLY A 94 3.87 -0.97 -10.34
N ASN A 95 3.57 0.26 -9.94
CA ASN A 95 4.06 0.88 -8.72
C ASN A 95 3.17 0.63 -7.49
N TYR A 96 2.07 -0.13 -7.64
CA TYR A 96 1.02 -0.18 -6.63
C TYR A 96 0.55 -1.58 -6.32
N ILE A 97 0.17 -1.77 -5.05
CA ILE A 97 -0.60 -2.91 -4.56
C ILE A 97 -2.06 -2.47 -4.48
N TYR A 98 -2.94 -3.25 -5.10
CA TYR A 98 -4.40 -3.09 -5.05
C TYR A 98 -4.99 -4.22 -4.21
N TYR A 99 -5.94 -3.90 -3.36
CA TYR A 99 -6.56 -4.88 -2.48
C TYR A 99 -7.95 -4.42 -2.02
N VAL A 100 -8.75 -5.37 -1.63
CA VAL A 100 -9.98 -5.08 -0.90
C VAL A 100 -9.68 -5.15 0.59
N LYS A 101 -10.01 -4.10 1.32
CA LYS A 101 -9.84 -4.08 2.77
C LYS A 101 -10.87 -5.00 3.41
N ASN A 102 -10.44 -5.80 4.37
CA ASN A 102 -11.25 -6.79 5.06
C ASN A 102 -11.31 -6.47 6.55
N ASN A 103 -12.32 -6.98 7.24
CA ASN A 103 -12.45 -6.85 8.68
C ASN A 103 -12.20 -8.19 9.37
N PHE A 104 -10.93 -8.59 9.47
CA PHE A 104 -10.51 -9.74 10.27
C PHE A 104 -10.06 -9.38 11.69
N ASN A 105 -10.35 -8.17 12.15
CA ASN A 105 -9.96 -7.74 13.49
C ASN A 105 -10.61 -8.61 14.58
N LYS A 106 -9.84 -8.86 15.64
CA LYS A 106 -10.29 -9.52 16.88
C LYS A 106 -11.42 -8.80 17.62
N SER A 107 -11.81 -7.60 17.19
CA SER A 107 -12.78 -6.83 17.95
C SER A 107 -14.16 -7.47 17.89
N THR A 108 -14.73 -7.57 19.01
CA THR A 108 -15.95 -8.09 19.59
C THR A 108 -17.27 -7.76 18.88
N ILE A 109 -17.24 -7.21 17.70
CA ILE A 109 -18.44 -7.02 16.88
C ILE A 109 -18.72 -8.35 16.20
N GLY A 110 -19.56 -9.11 16.83
CA GLY A 110 -20.02 -10.46 16.57
C GLY A 110 -19.65 -11.10 15.21
N MET A 111 -19.72 -12.41 15.20
CA MET A 111 -19.40 -13.28 14.04
C MET A 111 -20.05 -12.85 12.71
N VAL A 112 -21.11 -12.06 12.75
CA VAL A 112 -21.88 -11.55 11.59
C VAL A 112 -21.10 -10.55 10.74
N PHE A 113 -20.14 -9.82 11.31
CA PHE A 113 -19.34 -8.82 10.61
C PHE A 113 -17.92 -9.30 10.27
N ARG A 114 -17.58 -10.52 10.62
CA ARG A 114 -16.31 -11.15 10.25
C ARG A 114 -16.29 -11.41 8.76
N GLY A 115 -15.24 -10.93 8.10
CA GLY A 115 -15.06 -11.16 6.67
C GLY A 115 -15.85 -10.20 5.77
N GLN A 116 -16.40 -9.11 6.29
CA GLN A 116 -16.96 -8.06 5.43
C GLN A 116 -15.86 -7.27 4.74
N LEU A 117 -16.01 -7.13 3.44
CA LEU A 117 -15.09 -6.37 2.61
C LEU A 117 -15.48 -4.89 2.61
N PHE A 118 -14.49 -4.01 2.80
CA PHE A 118 -14.69 -2.56 2.93
C PHE A 118 -13.91 -1.80 1.87
N GLY A 119 -14.46 -1.73 0.66
CA GLY A 119 -13.93 -0.92 -0.41
C GLY A 119 -12.62 -1.42 -1.04
N LEU A 120 -12.32 -0.87 -2.18
CA LEU A 120 -11.09 -1.09 -2.93
C LEU A 120 -10.05 -0.04 -2.54
N TYR A 121 -8.86 -0.49 -2.22
CA TYR A 121 -7.73 0.33 -1.81
C TYR A 121 -6.54 0.14 -2.74
N ARG A 122 -5.66 1.11 -2.71
CA ARG A 122 -4.34 1.08 -3.33
C ARG A 122 -3.32 1.60 -2.33
N CYS A 123 -2.14 0.98 -2.28
CA CYS A 123 -0.96 1.55 -1.61
C CYS A 123 0.28 1.39 -2.50
N ASP A 124 1.37 2.04 -2.14
CA ASP A 124 2.66 1.83 -2.76
C ASP A 124 3.21 0.42 -2.42
N LEU A 125 4.24 -0.04 -3.13
CA LEU A 125 4.82 -1.37 -2.90
C LEU A 125 5.41 -1.55 -1.49
N ASP A 126 5.74 -0.45 -0.82
CA ASP A 126 6.20 -0.42 0.58
C ASP A 126 5.06 -0.27 1.60
N GLY A 127 3.80 -0.23 1.13
CA GLY A 127 2.61 -0.07 1.96
C GLY A 127 2.27 1.38 2.33
N SER A 128 3.11 2.34 1.95
CA SER A 128 2.84 3.75 2.19
C SER A 128 1.70 4.28 1.28
N HIS A 129 1.23 5.48 1.56
CA HIS A 129 0.21 6.21 0.79
C HIS A 129 -1.06 5.40 0.48
N SER A 130 -1.51 4.60 1.46
CA SER A 130 -2.77 3.85 1.33
C SER A 130 -3.93 4.81 1.05
N LYS A 131 -4.66 4.56 -0.03
CA LYS A 131 -5.75 5.39 -0.52
C LYS A 131 -6.94 4.53 -0.93
N ILE A 132 -8.12 4.94 -0.49
CA ILE A 132 -9.37 4.33 -0.96
C ILE A 132 -9.65 4.79 -2.39
N LEU A 133 -9.96 3.84 -3.27
CA LEU A 133 -10.35 4.08 -4.65
C LEU A 133 -11.86 4.00 -4.83
N TYR A 134 -12.49 3.06 -4.14
CA TYR A 134 -13.93 2.84 -4.19
C TYR A 134 -14.44 2.43 -2.81
N ASN A 135 -15.39 3.19 -2.29
CA ASN A 135 -15.93 3.00 -0.94
C ASN A 135 -17.31 2.36 -0.99
N ASP A 136 -17.36 1.11 -1.38
CA ASP A 136 -18.58 0.29 -1.28
C ASP A 136 -18.22 -1.12 -0.83
N ARG A 137 -19.20 -1.87 -0.32
CA ARG A 137 -19.01 -3.27 0.05
C ARG A 137 -18.88 -4.09 -1.22
N SER A 138 -17.65 -4.35 -1.61
CA SER A 138 -17.36 -5.13 -2.81
C SER A 138 -17.13 -6.60 -2.47
N GLY A 139 -17.72 -7.49 -3.26
CA GLY A 139 -17.55 -8.94 -3.12
C GLY A 139 -16.14 -9.36 -3.58
N ALA A 140 -15.82 -9.15 -4.82
CA ALA A 140 -14.49 -9.44 -5.39
C ALA A 140 -14.05 -8.29 -6.28
N ALA A 141 -12.76 -7.95 -6.23
CA ALA A 141 -12.16 -7.00 -7.13
C ALA A 141 -11.17 -7.70 -8.06
N SER A 142 -11.36 -7.56 -9.35
CA SER A 142 -10.39 -7.97 -10.35
C SER A 142 -10.00 -6.75 -11.19
N LEU A 143 -8.70 -6.60 -11.45
CA LEU A 143 -8.17 -5.59 -12.35
C LEU A 143 -7.95 -6.27 -13.70
N SER A 144 -8.73 -5.89 -14.69
CA SER A 144 -8.45 -6.24 -16.09
C SER A 144 -7.52 -5.19 -16.68
N GLY A 145 -6.40 -5.60 -17.23
CA GLY A 145 -5.52 -4.76 -18.05
C GLY A 145 -6.00 -4.68 -19.47
#